data_43047c95a538f13953c0a458e7ca5711
#
_entry.id   43047c95a538f13953c0a458e7ca5711
#
_cell.length_a   1.000
_cell.length_b   1.000
_cell.length_c   1.000
_cell.angle_alpha   90.00
_cell.angle_beta   90.00
_cell.angle_gamma   90.00
#
_symmetry.space_group_name_H-M   'P 1'
#
loop_
_entity.id
_entity.type
_entity.pdbx_description
1 polymer ?
#
loop_
_entity_poly.entity_id
_entity_poly.type
_entity_poly.pdbx_seq_one_letter_code
_entity_poly.pdbx_strand_id
1 'polypeptide(L)'
;MSHENTAAGMRYWQTGRGRQDVLLVHGWCCNHRFMKPIAANLASWRRRIISVDMRGHGASPAGNRGFTVPELGADLRDLMVELDMTDVVLIGHSMGGVWSLAAAIEVPDRVSSLLLLDSSVAVPPGTSEQVAALAESIRGADPRQARIDIIRSFFIPESDPRLVDWAIEQMLRPDDTVAAATLDGLAGFVEAGGDAALTEWGRRLLYIGGPAPFADYGRLRELVADAVTGQVVGSGHFFQFEVPRQTNAMIGRYLKLWGPGSW
;
A
#
# COMPACT_ATOMS: atom_id res chain seq x y z
N MET A 1 4.46 -16.09 16.43
CA MET A 1 4.81 -14.77 17.02
C MET A 1 5.54 -14.02 15.91
N SER A 2 5.22 -12.75 15.70
CA SER A 2 5.98 -11.89 14.79
C SER A 2 7.17 -11.29 15.53
N HIS A 3 8.34 -11.29 14.90
CA HIS A 3 9.56 -10.68 15.45
C HIS A 3 9.87 -9.42 14.67
N GLU A 4 10.25 -8.35 15.38
CA GLU A 4 10.76 -7.12 14.80
C GLU A 4 12.20 -7.34 14.32
N ASN A 5 12.50 -6.86 13.11
CA ASN A 5 13.81 -6.97 12.48
C ASN A 5 14.12 -5.68 11.70
N THR A 6 15.32 -5.60 11.14
CA THR A 6 15.75 -4.47 10.29
C THR A 6 16.42 -5.01 9.02
N ALA A 7 16.04 -4.48 7.87
CA ALA A 7 16.70 -4.68 6.59
C ALA A 7 16.49 -3.44 5.70
N ALA A 8 17.44 -3.14 4.84
CA ALA A 8 17.46 -1.95 3.96
C ALA A 8 17.16 -0.64 4.74
N GLY A 9 17.59 -0.55 6.01
CA GLY A 9 17.33 0.60 6.87
C GLY A 9 15.90 0.73 7.39
N MET A 10 15.01 -0.20 7.06
CA MET A 10 13.61 -0.21 7.50
C MET A 10 13.35 -1.27 8.55
N ARG A 11 12.32 -1.03 9.40
CA ARG A 11 11.79 -2.01 10.33
C ARG A 11 10.75 -2.87 9.65
N TYR A 12 10.77 -4.18 9.94
CA TYR A 12 9.77 -5.11 9.45
C TYR A 12 9.43 -6.17 10.49
N TRP A 13 8.27 -6.77 10.35
CA TRP A 13 7.77 -7.87 11.17
C TRP A 13 7.57 -9.09 10.30
N GLN A 14 8.20 -10.20 10.70
CA GLN A 14 8.06 -11.47 10.00
C GLN A 14 7.09 -12.39 10.73
N THR A 15 6.19 -12.98 9.96
CA THR A 15 5.29 -14.07 10.40
C THR A 15 5.44 -15.26 9.48
N GLY A 16 5.55 -16.46 10.04
CA GLY A 16 5.81 -17.67 9.27
C GLY A 16 7.28 -17.80 8.82
N ARG A 17 7.60 -18.98 8.26
CA ARG A 17 8.97 -19.35 7.83
C ARG A 17 8.94 -20.23 6.56
N GLY A 18 7.84 -20.17 5.82
CA GLY A 18 7.69 -20.93 4.56
C GLY A 18 8.56 -20.38 3.44
N ARG A 19 8.48 -21.03 2.29
CA ARG A 19 9.24 -20.67 1.09
C ARG A 19 8.54 -19.62 0.22
N GLN A 20 7.20 -19.49 0.36
CA GLN A 20 6.44 -18.49 -0.40
C GLN A 20 6.54 -17.13 0.29
N ASP A 21 7.15 -16.19 -0.38
CA ASP A 21 7.32 -14.83 0.13
C ASP A 21 6.08 -13.96 -0.12
N VAL A 22 5.67 -13.24 0.93
CA VAL A 22 4.63 -12.21 0.87
C VAL A 22 5.18 -10.94 1.49
N LEU A 23 5.16 -9.84 0.74
CA LEU A 23 5.51 -8.52 1.24
C LEU A 23 4.25 -7.65 1.34
N LEU A 24 3.98 -7.13 2.54
CA LEU A 24 2.84 -6.30 2.85
C LEU A 24 3.29 -4.87 3.10
N VAL A 25 2.76 -3.93 2.30
CA VAL A 25 3.14 -2.52 2.31
C VAL A 25 1.92 -1.67 2.66
N HIS A 26 2.03 -0.92 3.75
CA HIS A 26 0.98 -0.02 4.24
C HIS A 26 0.89 1.29 3.44
N GLY A 27 -0.19 2.07 3.63
CA GLY A 27 -0.42 3.35 2.98
C GLY A 27 0.20 4.57 3.69
N TRP A 28 -0.16 5.76 3.21
CA TRP A 28 0.25 7.06 3.73
C TRP A 28 0.05 7.16 5.24
N CYS A 29 1.08 7.62 5.95
CA CYS A 29 1.12 7.78 7.41
C CYS A 29 0.76 6.54 8.23
N CYS A 30 0.58 5.36 7.62
CA CYS A 30 0.28 4.11 8.30
C CYS A 30 1.55 3.43 8.87
N ASN A 31 1.41 2.19 9.28
CA ASN A 31 2.49 1.30 9.70
C ASN A 31 2.08 -0.17 9.45
N HIS A 32 2.99 -1.12 9.70
CA HIS A 32 2.75 -2.56 9.52
C HIS A 32 1.46 -3.08 10.15
N ARG A 33 0.95 -2.43 11.23
CA ARG A 33 -0.28 -2.88 11.91
C ARG A 33 -1.50 -2.75 11.01
N PHE A 34 -1.48 -1.81 10.05
CA PHE A 34 -2.57 -1.65 9.08
C PHE A 34 -2.69 -2.84 8.10
N MET A 35 -1.66 -3.68 8.02
CA MET A 35 -1.67 -4.90 7.20
C MET A 35 -1.91 -6.18 8.01
N LYS A 36 -2.08 -6.07 9.34
CA LYS A 36 -2.23 -7.21 10.24
C LYS A 36 -3.39 -8.15 9.89
N PRO A 37 -4.59 -7.69 9.50
CA PRO A 37 -5.68 -8.61 9.13
C PRO A 37 -5.35 -9.48 7.91
N ILE A 38 -4.60 -8.93 6.95
CA ILE A 38 -4.12 -9.67 5.78
C ILE A 38 -3.02 -10.64 6.19
N ALA A 39 -2.02 -10.17 6.95
CA ALA A 39 -0.95 -11.02 7.46
C ALA A 39 -1.49 -12.24 8.24
N ALA A 40 -2.47 -12.02 9.12
CA ALA A 40 -3.08 -13.08 9.90
C ALA A 40 -3.83 -14.12 9.03
N ASN A 41 -4.52 -13.66 7.98
CA ASN A 41 -5.24 -14.54 7.06
C ASN A 41 -4.29 -15.36 6.17
N LEU A 42 -3.18 -14.76 5.73
CA LEU A 42 -2.21 -15.42 4.87
C LEU A 42 -1.21 -16.28 5.67
N ALA A 43 -1.16 -16.12 7.00
CA ALA A 43 -0.22 -16.85 7.84
C ALA A 43 -0.40 -18.38 7.72
N SER A 44 0.67 -19.07 7.36
CA SER A 44 0.72 -20.52 7.30
C SER A 44 2.18 -20.98 7.39
N TRP A 45 2.41 -22.26 7.61
CA TRP A 45 3.75 -22.83 7.61
C TRP A 45 4.44 -22.79 6.24
N ARG A 46 3.68 -22.55 5.15
CA ARG A 46 4.20 -22.50 3.78
C ARG A 46 4.68 -21.10 3.38
N ARG A 47 4.33 -20.06 4.13
CA ARG A 47 4.57 -18.65 3.77
C ARG A 47 5.49 -17.96 4.74
N ARG A 48 6.33 -17.08 4.21
CA ARG A 48 7.11 -16.09 4.96
C ARG A 48 6.49 -14.72 4.66
N ILE A 49 5.83 -14.13 5.64
CA ILE A 49 5.12 -12.86 5.49
C ILE A 49 5.94 -11.78 6.16
N ILE A 50 6.32 -10.78 5.38
CA ILE A 50 7.02 -9.59 5.81
C ILE A 50 6.02 -8.43 5.76
N SER A 51 5.81 -7.76 6.89
CA SER A 51 5.04 -6.51 6.99
C SER A 51 6.01 -5.39 7.32
N VAL A 52 6.26 -4.48 6.40
CA VAL A 52 7.26 -3.41 6.56
C VAL A 52 6.63 -2.13 7.12
N ASP A 53 7.38 -1.39 7.92
CA ASP A 53 7.17 0.04 8.13
C ASP A 53 8.03 0.77 7.10
N MET A 54 7.40 1.51 6.20
CA MET A 54 8.11 2.29 5.18
C MET A 54 8.97 3.38 5.83
N ARG A 55 10.00 3.81 5.16
CA ARG A 55 10.91 4.87 5.62
C ARG A 55 10.11 6.11 6.06
N GLY A 56 10.42 6.65 7.26
CA GLY A 56 9.68 7.75 7.90
C GLY A 56 8.35 7.37 8.54
N HIS A 57 7.97 6.09 8.51
CA HIS A 57 6.69 5.60 9.03
C HIS A 57 6.92 4.55 10.13
N GLY A 58 5.95 4.44 11.04
CA GLY A 58 5.98 3.47 12.13
C GLY A 58 7.25 3.55 12.96
N ALA A 59 8.05 2.47 12.98
CA ALA A 59 9.33 2.40 13.68
C ALA A 59 10.55 2.62 12.74
N SER A 60 10.34 2.83 11.44
CA SER A 60 11.41 3.07 10.48
C SER A 60 11.86 4.53 10.49
N PRO A 61 13.18 4.81 10.57
CA PRO A 61 13.67 6.19 10.52
C PRO A 61 13.41 6.83 9.16
N ALA A 62 13.30 8.16 9.14
CA ALA A 62 13.11 8.92 7.89
C ALA A 62 14.37 8.91 7.00
N GLY A 63 15.56 8.78 7.60
CA GLY A 63 16.82 8.85 6.85
C GLY A 63 17.04 10.23 6.23
N ASN A 64 17.85 10.27 5.18
CA ASN A 64 18.26 11.51 4.48
C ASN A 64 17.93 11.50 2.98
N ARG A 65 17.18 10.49 2.49
CA ARG A 65 16.67 10.41 1.10
C ARG A 65 15.33 11.11 1.00
N GLY A 66 14.90 11.50 -0.21
CA GLY A 66 13.59 12.06 -0.47
C GLY A 66 12.45 11.04 -0.31
N PHE A 67 11.22 11.49 -0.53
CA PHE A 67 10.00 10.67 -0.40
C PHE A 67 9.23 10.57 -1.73
N THR A 68 9.94 10.62 -2.85
CA THR A 68 9.35 10.36 -4.17
C THR A 68 8.93 8.90 -4.31
N VAL A 69 7.98 8.62 -5.19
CA VAL A 69 7.53 7.24 -5.45
C VAL A 69 8.67 6.34 -5.92
N PRO A 70 9.57 6.76 -6.85
CA PRO A 70 10.72 5.93 -7.22
C PRO A 70 11.67 5.65 -6.04
N GLU A 71 11.94 6.62 -5.16
CA GLU A 71 12.83 6.40 -4.01
C GLU A 71 12.24 5.41 -3.01
N LEU A 72 10.93 5.49 -2.73
CA LEU A 72 10.25 4.55 -1.85
C LEU A 72 10.05 3.17 -2.51
N GLY A 73 9.91 3.12 -3.82
CA GLY A 73 9.98 1.88 -4.60
C GLY A 73 11.35 1.21 -4.49
N ALA A 74 12.43 1.99 -4.63
CA ALA A 74 13.79 1.51 -4.47
C ALA A 74 14.07 0.97 -3.05
N ASP A 75 13.51 1.58 -1.99
CA ASP A 75 13.60 1.06 -0.63
C ASP A 75 12.98 -0.34 -0.52
N LEU A 76 11.82 -0.58 -1.15
CA LEU A 76 11.19 -1.90 -1.19
C LEU A 76 11.98 -2.91 -2.03
N ARG A 77 12.56 -2.48 -3.17
CA ARG A 77 13.47 -3.31 -3.96
C ARG A 77 14.67 -3.76 -3.10
N ASP A 78 15.31 -2.81 -2.42
CA ASP A 78 16.47 -3.08 -1.59
C ASP A 78 16.12 -4.05 -0.44
N LEU A 79 14.93 -3.88 0.17
CA LEU A 79 14.41 -4.83 1.16
C LEU A 79 14.23 -6.24 0.59
N MET A 80 13.62 -6.37 -0.59
CA MET A 80 13.45 -7.68 -1.24
C MET A 80 14.78 -8.33 -1.59
N VAL A 81 15.76 -7.55 -2.03
CA VAL A 81 17.12 -8.04 -2.34
C VAL A 81 17.84 -8.47 -1.08
N GLU A 82 17.89 -7.64 -0.02
CA GLU A 82 18.58 -7.95 1.23
C GLU A 82 18.02 -9.17 1.94
N LEU A 83 16.69 -9.37 1.87
CA LEU A 83 16.01 -10.53 2.45
C LEU A 83 15.97 -11.75 1.54
N ASP A 84 16.62 -11.68 0.37
CA ASP A 84 16.62 -12.71 -0.68
C ASP A 84 15.20 -13.24 -0.96
N MET A 85 14.25 -12.31 -1.13
CA MET A 85 12.86 -12.65 -1.44
C MET A 85 12.72 -12.98 -2.93
N THR A 86 12.02 -14.08 -3.23
CA THR A 86 11.75 -14.56 -4.59
C THR A 86 10.29 -14.99 -4.74
N ASP A 87 9.77 -14.98 -5.96
CA ASP A 87 8.36 -15.29 -6.24
C ASP A 87 7.39 -14.49 -5.35
N VAL A 88 7.74 -13.22 -5.05
CA VAL A 88 7.06 -12.41 -4.06
C VAL A 88 5.62 -12.12 -4.47
N VAL A 89 4.69 -12.41 -3.56
CA VAL A 89 3.34 -11.83 -3.59
C VAL A 89 3.42 -10.48 -2.90
N LEU A 90 3.40 -9.40 -3.69
CA LEU A 90 3.52 -8.03 -3.22
C LEU A 90 2.13 -7.41 -3.08
N ILE A 91 1.75 -7.04 -1.85
CA ILE A 91 0.42 -6.50 -1.52
C ILE A 91 0.60 -5.11 -0.93
N GLY A 92 0.16 -4.09 -1.65
CA GLY A 92 0.21 -2.70 -1.19
C GLY A 92 -1.17 -2.09 -0.99
N HIS A 93 -1.34 -1.37 0.12
CA HIS A 93 -2.55 -0.61 0.41
C HIS A 93 -2.35 0.88 0.11
N SER A 94 -3.30 1.51 -0.58
CA SER A 94 -3.27 2.96 -0.84
C SER A 94 -1.94 3.37 -1.51
N MET A 95 -1.25 4.37 -0.99
CA MET A 95 0.06 4.81 -1.44
C MET A 95 1.12 3.68 -1.42
N GLY A 96 1.00 2.73 -0.47
CA GLY A 96 1.85 1.53 -0.44
C GLY A 96 1.72 0.65 -1.68
N GLY A 97 0.58 0.66 -2.36
CA GLY A 97 0.42 0.00 -3.66
C GLY A 97 1.15 0.71 -4.78
N VAL A 98 1.22 2.05 -4.74
CA VAL A 98 1.98 2.84 -5.71
C VAL A 98 3.49 2.57 -5.55
N TRP A 99 4.00 2.56 -4.30
CA TRP A 99 5.40 2.19 -4.02
C TRP A 99 5.70 0.75 -4.41
N SER A 100 4.73 -0.16 -4.20
CA SER A 100 4.84 -1.57 -4.59
C SER A 100 4.91 -1.72 -6.11
N LEU A 101 4.13 -0.96 -6.88
CA LEU A 101 4.20 -0.94 -8.34
C LEU A 101 5.58 -0.45 -8.81
N ALA A 102 6.09 0.65 -8.23
CA ALA A 102 7.42 1.16 -8.54
C ALA A 102 8.52 0.13 -8.26
N ALA A 103 8.45 -0.58 -7.13
CA ALA A 103 9.40 -1.65 -6.83
C ALA A 103 9.27 -2.84 -7.79
N ALA A 104 8.04 -3.22 -8.14
CA ALA A 104 7.77 -4.39 -9.00
C ALA A 104 8.32 -4.22 -10.41
N ILE A 105 8.30 -3.01 -10.98
CA ILE A 105 8.89 -2.75 -12.31
C ILE A 105 10.43 -2.73 -12.28
N GLU A 106 11.05 -2.39 -11.14
CA GLU A 106 12.52 -2.44 -11.02
C GLU A 106 13.07 -3.88 -10.87
N VAL A 107 12.32 -4.78 -10.24
CA VAL A 107 12.73 -6.18 -10.02
C VAL A 107 11.62 -7.16 -10.44
N PRO A 108 11.16 -7.14 -11.70
CA PRO A 108 10.01 -7.89 -12.16
C PRO A 108 10.19 -9.41 -12.00
N ASP A 109 11.41 -9.91 -12.04
CA ASP A 109 11.73 -11.32 -11.88
C ASP A 109 11.58 -11.82 -10.42
N ARG A 110 11.55 -10.90 -9.45
CA ARG A 110 11.33 -11.24 -8.04
C ARG A 110 9.85 -11.23 -7.66
N VAL A 111 8.99 -10.51 -8.40
CA VAL A 111 7.57 -10.31 -8.09
C VAL A 111 6.70 -11.20 -8.97
N SER A 112 6.05 -12.18 -8.37
CA SER A 112 5.13 -13.10 -9.07
C SER A 112 3.70 -12.60 -9.13
N SER A 113 3.27 -11.80 -8.15
CA SER A 113 1.91 -11.25 -8.09
C SER A 113 1.91 -9.87 -7.45
N LEU A 114 1.19 -8.93 -8.06
CA LEU A 114 0.97 -7.59 -7.53
C LEU A 114 -0.51 -7.41 -7.18
N LEU A 115 -0.79 -7.06 -5.92
CA LEU A 115 -2.13 -6.82 -5.40
C LEU A 115 -2.19 -5.40 -4.85
N LEU A 116 -3.08 -4.60 -5.40
CA LEU A 116 -3.27 -3.19 -5.09
C LEU A 116 -4.61 -3.01 -4.37
N LEU A 117 -4.55 -2.54 -3.13
CA LEU A 117 -5.71 -2.34 -2.28
C LEU A 117 -6.01 -0.85 -2.18
N ASP A 118 -7.03 -0.39 -2.89
CA ASP A 118 -7.45 1.02 -3.00
C ASP A 118 -6.29 1.98 -3.28
N SER A 119 -5.41 1.59 -4.19
CA SER A 119 -4.19 2.33 -4.51
C SER A 119 -4.46 3.43 -5.54
N SER A 120 -3.72 4.54 -5.42
CA SER A 120 -3.84 5.70 -6.33
C SER A 120 -3.10 5.45 -7.65
N VAL A 121 -3.59 4.51 -8.45
CA VAL A 121 -3.11 4.16 -9.79
C VAL A 121 -4.25 4.28 -10.79
N ALA A 122 -3.99 4.54 -12.06
CA ALA A 122 -5.03 4.80 -13.06
C ALA A 122 -6.06 5.81 -12.56
N VAL A 123 -5.60 6.89 -11.95
CA VAL A 123 -6.44 7.86 -11.24
C VAL A 123 -7.15 8.81 -12.22
N PRO A 124 -8.31 9.38 -11.83
CA PRO A 124 -8.98 10.40 -12.64
C PRO A 124 -8.11 11.65 -12.85
N PRO A 125 -8.32 12.40 -13.95
CA PRO A 125 -7.70 13.71 -14.16
C PRO A 125 -7.95 14.66 -12.96
N GLY A 126 -6.99 15.52 -12.64
CA GLY A 126 -7.07 16.45 -11.52
C GLY A 126 -6.65 15.85 -10.16
N THR A 127 -6.29 14.56 -10.11
CA THR A 127 -5.86 13.92 -8.85
C THR A 127 -4.53 14.49 -8.36
N SER A 128 -3.57 14.82 -9.25
CA SER A 128 -2.29 15.42 -8.86
C SER A 128 -2.49 16.72 -8.07
N GLU A 129 -3.31 17.61 -8.58
CA GLU A 129 -3.62 18.90 -7.95
C GLU A 129 -4.34 18.72 -6.62
N GLN A 130 -5.26 17.74 -6.53
CA GLN A 130 -5.95 17.44 -5.28
C GLN A 130 -4.98 16.93 -4.22
N VAL A 131 -4.09 16.02 -4.57
CA VAL A 131 -3.08 15.48 -3.65
C VAL A 131 -2.08 16.54 -3.23
N ALA A 132 -1.63 17.42 -4.16
CA ALA A 132 -0.77 18.55 -3.84
C ALA A 132 -1.44 19.53 -2.86
N ALA A 133 -2.74 19.79 -3.02
CA ALA A 133 -3.50 20.63 -2.09
C ALA A 133 -3.58 20.03 -0.67
N LEU A 134 -3.66 18.68 -0.55
CA LEU A 134 -3.58 18.01 0.76
C LEU A 134 -2.20 18.21 1.40
N ALA A 135 -1.11 18.11 0.63
CA ALA A 135 0.24 18.38 1.14
C ALA A 135 0.39 19.83 1.63
N GLU A 136 -0.14 20.79 0.89
CA GLU A 136 -0.14 22.20 1.30
C GLU A 136 -0.98 22.45 2.55
N SER A 137 -2.12 21.77 2.72
CA SER A 137 -2.93 21.91 3.94
C SER A 137 -2.16 21.46 5.20
N ILE A 138 -1.31 20.46 5.08
CA ILE A 138 -0.44 19.98 6.18
C ILE A 138 0.66 21.00 6.51
N ARG A 139 1.12 21.80 5.53
CA ARG A 139 2.09 22.89 5.74
C ARG A 139 1.45 24.17 6.29
N GLY A 140 0.11 24.20 6.35
CA GLY A 140 -0.67 25.34 6.80
C GLY A 140 -0.56 25.63 8.31
N ALA A 141 -1.50 26.43 8.81
CA ALA A 141 -1.48 26.93 10.20
C ALA A 141 -1.74 25.82 11.26
N ASP A 142 -2.47 24.76 10.91
CA ASP A 142 -2.77 23.63 11.81
C ASP A 142 -2.56 22.29 11.09
N PRO A 143 -1.29 21.82 10.99
CA PRO A 143 -0.95 20.53 10.37
C PRO A 143 -1.71 19.35 10.98
N ARG A 144 -1.87 19.39 12.31
CA ARG A 144 -2.54 18.31 13.04
C ARG A 144 -4.01 18.20 12.62
N GLN A 145 -4.75 19.30 12.58
CA GLN A 145 -6.16 19.28 12.20
C GLN A 145 -6.32 18.89 10.74
N ALA A 146 -5.48 19.41 9.84
CA ALA A 146 -5.49 19.05 8.43
C ALA A 146 -5.32 17.52 8.25
N ARG A 147 -4.37 16.89 8.96
CA ARG A 147 -4.17 15.44 8.92
C ARG A 147 -5.38 14.67 9.48
N ILE A 148 -5.98 15.15 10.58
CA ILE A 148 -7.19 14.54 11.14
C ILE A 148 -8.33 14.54 10.11
N ASP A 149 -8.53 15.67 9.41
CA ASP A 149 -9.59 15.81 8.44
C ASP A 149 -9.36 14.89 7.23
N ILE A 150 -8.11 14.80 6.74
CA ILE A 150 -7.73 13.84 5.70
C ILE A 150 -8.02 12.41 6.16
N ILE A 151 -7.59 12.02 7.37
CA ILE A 151 -7.78 10.65 7.88
C ILE A 151 -9.26 10.32 8.02
N ARG A 152 -10.07 11.26 8.52
CA ARG A 152 -11.52 11.06 8.66
C ARG A 152 -12.21 10.87 7.32
N SER A 153 -11.75 11.54 6.27
CA SER A 153 -12.32 11.37 4.92
C SER A 153 -12.15 9.96 4.33
N PHE A 154 -11.28 9.13 4.91
CA PHE A 154 -11.08 7.74 4.51
C PHE A 154 -12.14 6.78 5.05
N PHE A 155 -13.01 7.23 5.94
CA PHE A 155 -14.04 6.42 6.59
C PHE A 155 -15.44 6.81 6.12
N ILE A 156 -16.38 5.86 6.24
CA ILE A 156 -17.81 6.10 6.00
C ILE A 156 -18.53 6.38 7.33
N PRO A 157 -19.74 6.96 7.31
CA PRO A 157 -20.48 7.23 8.54
C PRO A 157 -20.73 5.99 9.41
N GLU A 158 -20.82 4.82 8.81
CA GLU A 158 -21.03 3.52 9.47
C GLU A 158 -19.75 2.87 10.02
N SER A 159 -18.58 3.45 9.77
CA SER A 159 -17.30 2.93 10.30
C SER A 159 -17.27 2.93 11.83
N ASP A 160 -16.69 1.89 12.45
CA ASP A 160 -16.54 1.81 13.91
C ASP A 160 -15.73 3.00 14.43
N PRO A 161 -16.29 3.87 15.29
CA PRO A 161 -15.57 5.04 15.81
C PRO A 161 -14.25 4.69 16.51
N ARG A 162 -14.17 3.52 17.14
CA ARG A 162 -12.91 3.07 17.80
C ARG A 162 -11.82 2.78 16.77
N LEU A 163 -12.19 2.31 15.59
CA LEU A 163 -11.24 2.11 14.49
C LEU A 163 -10.77 3.45 13.93
N VAL A 164 -11.70 4.42 13.78
CA VAL A 164 -11.37 5.77 13.34
C VAL A 164 -10.39 6.44 14.31
N ASP A 165 -10.66 6.39 15.61
CA ASP A 165 -9.80 6.98 16.64
C ASP A 165 -8.42 6.30 16.67
N TRP A 166 -8.38 4.97 16.56
CA TRP A 166 -7.13 4.22 16.46
C TRP A 166 -6.33 4.62 15.21
N ALA A 167 -6.98 4.74 14.06
CA ALA A 167 -6.31 5.15 12.83
C ALA A 167 -5.73 6.56 12.96
N ILE A 168 -6.49 7.52 13.49
CA ILE A 168 -6.02 8.87 13.75
C ILE A 168 -4.78 8.84 14.67
N GLU A 169 -4.83 8.11 15.80
CA GLU A 169 -3.69 7.98 16.70
C GLU A 169 -2.44 7.44 15.99
N GLN A 170 -2.59 6.38 15.17
CA GLN A 170 -1.45 5.78 14.48
C GLN A 170 -0.90 6.68 13.37
N MET A 171 -1.79 7.27 12.56
CA MET A 171 -1.42 8.04 11.38
C MET A 171 -0.91 9.46 11.71
N LEU A 172 -1.09 9.94 12.92
CA LEU A 172 -0.47 11.19 13.40
C LEU A 172 0.97 11.01 13.92
N ARG A 173 1.51 9.80 13.97
CA ARG A 173 2.86 9.52 14.50
C ARG A 173 4.01 9.97 13.59
N PRO A 174 3.95 9.77 12.25
CA PRO A 174 4.97 10.30 11.37
C PRO A 174 5.04 11.84 11.45
N ASP A 175 6.23 12.40 11.25
CA ASP A 175 6.41 13.85 11.22
C ASP A 175 5.58 14.49 10.10
N ASP A 176 5.10 15.71 10.32
CA ASP A 176 4.30 16.45 9.32
C ASP A 176 5.08 16.67 8.01
N THR A 177 6.41 16.83 8.10
CA THR A 177 7.30 16.94 6.94
C THR A 177 7.30 15.66 6.11
N VAL A 178 7.30 14.48 6.74
CA VAL A 178 7.19 13.17 6.05
C VAL A 178 5.81 13.02 5.44
N ALA A 179 4.76 13.38 6.20
CA ALA A 179 3.38 13.30 5.74
C ALA A 179 3.14 14.16 4.49
N ALA A 180 3.62 15.40 4.47
CA ALA A 180 3.51 16.28 3.31
C ALA A 180 4.40 15.80 2.14
N ALA A 181 5.67 15.46 2.41
CA ALA A 181 6.60 15.05 1.35
C ALA A 181 6.16 13.77 0.61
N THR A 182 5.52 12.82 1.29
CA THR A 182 5.00 11.62 0.64
C THR A 182 3.77 11.92 -0.23
N LEU A 183 2.94 12.89 0.12
CA LEU A 183 1.86 13.38 -0.74
C LEU A 183 2.43 14.10 -1.98
N ASP A 184 3.45 14.95 -1.82
CA ASP A 184 4.13 15.56 -2.98
C ASP A 184 4.72 14.50 -3.91
N GLY A 185 5.34 13.46 -3.33
CA GLY A 185 5.87 12.35 -4.10
C GLY A 185 4.79 11.65 -4.94
N LEU A 186 3.59 11.47 -4.37
CA LEU A 186 2.45 10.91 -5.10
C LEU A 186 1.95 11.87 -6.17
N ALA A 187 1.77 13.16 -5.85
CA ALA A 187 1.33 14.16 -6.82
C ALA A 187 2.28 14.23 -8.02
N GLY A 188 3.59 14.30 -7.76
CA GLY A 188 4.61 14.32 -8.82
C GLY A 188 4.63 13.02 -9.64
N PHE A 189 4.38 11.86 -9.04
CA PHE A 189 4.28 10.60 -9.77
C PHE A 189 3.06 10.57 -10.71
N VAL A 190 1.91 11.03 -10.23
CA VAL A 190 0.69 11.13 -11.04
C VAL A 190 0.88 12.12 -12.20
N GLU A 191 1.45 13.31 -11.93
CA GLU A 191 1.73 14.35 -12.91
C GLU A 191 2.72 13.87 -13.98
N ALA A 192 3.76 13.13 -13.59
CA ALA A 192 4.75 12.57 -14.50
C ALA A 192 4.21 11.41 -15.38
N GLY A 193 2.93 11.07 -15.27
CA GLY A 193 2.31 10.00 -16.04
C GLY A 193 2.44 8.63 -15.35
N GLY A 194 2.02 8.52 -14.10
CA GLY A 194 2.04 7.27 -13.31
C GLY A 194 1.37 6.06 -13.99
N ASP A 195 0.50 6.29 -14.96
CA ASP A 195 -0.08 5.26 -15.83
C ASP A 195 0.98 4.48 -16.63
N ALA A 196 2.10 5.11 -16.98
CA ALA A 196 3.20 4.43 -17.65
C ALA A 196 3.77 3.26 -16.83
N ALA A 197 3.81 3.39 -15.50
CA ALA A 197 4.26 2.33 -14.61
C ALA A 197 3.35 1.09 -14.66
N LEU A 198 2.03 1.29 -14.81
CA LEU A 198 1.08 0.17 -15.00
C LEU A 198 1.32 -0.54 -16.34
N THR A 199 1.56 0.24 -17.41
CA THR A 199 1.86 -0.30 -18.74
C THR A 199 3.20 -1.04 -18.73
N GLU A 200 4.21 -0.52 -18.04
CA GLU A 200 5.52 -1.16 -17.89
C GLU A 200 5.41 -2.46 -17.08
N TRP A 201 4.63 -2.49 -16.01
CA TRP A 201 4.31 -3.73 -15.30
C TRP A 201 3.68 -4.74 -16.27
N GLY A 202 2.68 -4.35 -17.05
CA GLY A 202 2.09 -5.09 -18.17
C GLY A 202 1.57 -6.50 -17.86
N ARG A 203 1.64 -6.94 -16.61
CA ARG A 203 1.28 -8.29 -16.15
C ARG A 203 0.00 -8.23 -15.33
N ARG A 204 -0.69 -9.37 -15.22
CA ARG A 204 -1.89 -9.50 -14.40
C ARG A 204 -1.64 -8.99 -12.98
N LEU A 205 -2.61 -8.20 -12.48
CA LEU A 205 -2.66 -7.73 -11.10
C LEU A 205 -4.08 -7.86 -10.54
N LEU A 206 -4.20 -7.81 -9.21
CA LEU A 206 -5.48 -7.63 -8.54
C LEU A 206 -5.59 -6.18 -8.05
N TYR A 207 -6.70 -5.53 -8.35
CA TYR A 207 -7.09 -4.28 -7.71
C TYR A 207 -8.39 -4.50 -6.92
N ILE A 208 -8.38 -4.18 -5.63
CA ILE A 208 -9.59 -4.14 -4.79
C ILE A 208 -9.79 -2.70 -4.35
N GLY A 209 -10.98 -2.15 -4.62
CA GLY A 209 -11.35 -0.80 -4.17
C GLY A 209 -12.48 -0.80 -3.15
N GLY A 210 -12.60 0.32 -2.44
CA GLY A 210 -13.76 0.66 -1.64
C GLY A 210 -14.97 1.09 -2.51
N PRO A 211 -16.07 1.57 -1.89
CA PRO A 211 -17.26 2.07 -2.63
C PRO A 211 -16.97 3.25 -3.56
N ALA A 212 -15.96 4.06 -3.22
CA ALA A 212 -15.43 5.15 -4.05
C ALA A 212 -13.92 4.90 -4.27
N PRO A 213 -13.55 4.02 -5.22
CA PRO A 213 -12.17 3.62 -5.41
C PRO A 213 -11.32 4.77 -5.97
N PHE A 214 -10.06 4.82 -5.61
CA PHE A 214 -9.14 5.82 -6.16
C PHE A 214 -8.79 5.57 -7.64
N ALA A 215 -8.87 4.32 -8.11
CA ALA A 215 -8.64 4.00 -9.51
C ALA A 215 -9.91 4.06 -10.35
N ASP A 216 -9.80 4.56 -11.56
CA ASP A 216 -10.76 4.30 -12.63
C ASP A 216 -10.55 2.87 -13.15
N TYR A 217 -11.53 2.00 -12.96
CA TYR A 217 -11.46 0.58 -13.37
C TYR A 217 -11.46 0.41 -14.90
N GLY A 218 -12.08 1.32 -15.64
CA GLY A 218 -12.04 1.33 -17.10
C GLY A 218 -10.60 1.61 -17.57
N ARG A 219 -10.04 2.71 -17.07
CA ARG A 219 -8.67 3.10 -17.34
C ARG A 219 -7.64 2.04 -16.93
N LEU A 220 -7.83 1.44 -15.74
CA LEU A 220 -6.94 0.37 -15.28
C LEU A 220 -6.91 -0.83 -16.26
N ARG A 221 -8.06 -1.23 -16.81
CA ARG A 221 -8.14 -2.33 -17.78
C ARG A 221 -7.61 -1.96 -19.15
N GLU A 222 -7.66 -0.70 -19.55
CA GLU A 222 -7.01 -0.22 -20.78
C GLU A 222 -5.47 -0.34 -20.67
N LEU A 223 -4.91 -0.01 -19.49
CA LEU A 223 -3.47 -0.04 -19.22
C LEU A 223 -2.95 -1.46 -18.96
N VAL A 224 -3.75 -2.28 -18.28
CA VAL A 224 -3.43 -3.67 -17.94
C VAL A 224 -4.61 -4.55 -18.33
N ALA A 225 -4.59 -5.11 -19.54
CA ALA A 225 -5.72 -5.88 -20.10
C ALA A 225 -6.18 -7.06 -19.21
N ASP A 226 -5.25 -7.69 -18.50
CA ASP A 226 -5.50 -8.81 -17.58
C ASP A 226 -5.77 -8.37 -16.13
N ALA A 227 -5.98 -7.08 -15.87
CA ALA A 227 -6.29 -6.61 -14.52
C ALA A 227 -7.59 -7.23 -13.99
N VAL A 228 -7.49 -7.84 -12.83
CA VAL A 228 -8.64 -8.36 -12.07
C VAL A 228 -9.09 -7.31 -11.08
N THR A 229 -10.35 -6.90 -11.13
CA THR A 229 -10.88 -5.87 -10.24
C THR A 229 -11.96 -6.45 -9.32
N GLY A 230 -11.98 -5.97 -8.09
CA GLY A 230 -13.01 -6.26 -7.10
C GLY A 230 -13.38 -5.00 -6.33
N GLN A 231 -14.58 -4.99 -5.75
CA GLN A 231 -15.06 -3.90 -4.92
C GLN A 231 -15.69 -4.47 -3.65
N VAL A 232 -15.30 -3.94 -2.49
CA VAL A 232 -15.91 -4.28 -1.21
C VAL A 232 -17.17 -3.46 -0.95
N VAL A 233 -18.03 -3.93 -0.07
CA VAL A 233 -19.29 -3.27 0.30
C VAL A 233 -19.26 -2.92 1.79
N GLY A 234 -19.81 -1.74 2.13
CA GLY A 234 -20.01 -1.32 3.52
C GLY A 234 -18.71 -1.01 4.28
N SER A 235 -17.79 -0.31 3.62
CA SER A 235 -16.50 0.07 4.18
C SER A 235 -15.98 1.35 3.53
N GLY A 236 -15.13 2.07 4.24
CA GLY A 236 -14.30 3.13 3.68
C GLY A 236 -13.01 2.59 3.07
N HIS A 237 -11.98 3.42 3.09
CA HIS A 237 -10.66 3.13 2.53
C HIS A 237 -9.91 1.99 3.25
N PHE A 238 -10.15 1.79 4.56
CA PHE A 238 -9.48 0.78 5.38
C PHE A 238 -10.24 -0.55 5.43
N PHE A 239 -10.75 -1.02 4.30
CA PHE A 239 -11.57 -2.22 4.22
C PHE A 239 -10.87 -3.51 4.68
N GLN A 240 -9.55 -3.56 4.74
CA GLN A 240 -8.81 -4.68 5.34
C GLN A 240 -9.07 -4.81 6.85
N PHE A 241 -9.56 -3.75 7.50
CA PHE A 241 -10.03 -3.75 8.90
C PHE A 241 -11.54 -3.79 9.01
N GLU A 242 -12.23 -2.96 8.23
CA GLU A 242 -13.68 -2.79 8.34
C GLU A 242 -14.43 -4.03 7.87
N VAL A 243 -13.99 -4.62 6.74
CA VAL A 243 -14.61 -5.81 6.14
C VAL A 243 -13.57 -6.88 5.79
N PRO A 244 -12.76 -7.34 6.77
CA PRO A 244 -11.61 -8.23 6.53
C PRO A 244 -11.99 -9.55 5.86
N ARG A 245 -13.21 -10.05 6.07
CA ARG A 245 -13.67 -11.29 5.44
C ARG A 245 -13.84 -11.13 3.94
N GLN A 246 -14.42 -10.00 3.47
CA GLN A 246 -14.57 -9.71 2.04
C GLN A 246 -13.20 -9.55 1.39
N THR A 247 -12.36 -8.70 1.96
CA THR A 247 -11.01 -8.40 1.47
C THR A 247 -10.18 -9.68 1.34
N ASN A 248 -10.11 -10.46 2.40
CA ASN A 248 -9.32 -11.69 2.44
C ASN A 248 -9.86 -12.79 1.51
N ALA A 249 -11.19 -12.87 1.32
CA ALA A 249 -11.79 -13.81 0.38
C ALA A 249 -11.41 -13.47 -1.07
N MET A 250 -11.40 -12.18 -1.45
CA MET A 250 -10.99 -11.72 -2.78
C MET A 250 -9.50 -12.01 -3.02
N ILE A 251 -8.63 -11.65 -2.06
CA ILE A 251 -7.19 -11.95 -2.11
C ILE A 251 -6.96 -13.46 -2.27
N GLY A 252 -7.57 -14.26 -1.40
CA GLY A 252 -7.42 -15.72 -1.43
C GLY A 252 -7.92 -16.34 -2.73
N ARG A 253 -9.04 -15.84 -3.29
CA ARG A 253 -9.56 -16.33 -4.57
C ARG A 253 -8.64 -16.00 -5.72
N TYR A 254 -8.11 -14.76 -5.77
CA TYR A 254 -7.15 -14.34 -6.78
C TYR A 254 -5.88 -15.21 -6.73
N LEU A 255 -5.28 -15.36 -5.56
CA LEU A 255 -4.06 -16.13 -5.38
C LEU A 255 -4.25 -17.60 -5.70
N LYS A 256 -5.41 -18.18 -5.38
CA LYS A 256 -5.75 -19.56 -5.75
C LYS A 256 -5.79 -19.79 -7.27
N LEU A 257 -6.18 -18.79 -8.03
CA LEU A 257 -6.32 -18.88 -9.50
C LEU A 257 -5.03 -18.51 -10.24
N TRP A 258 -4.30 -17.55 -9.73
CA TRP A 258 -3.20 -16.90 -10.46
C TRP A 258 -1.95 -16.61 -9.61
N GLY A 259 -1.94 -16.95 -8.33
CA GLY A 259 -0.77 -16.81 -7.47
C GLY A 259 0.27 -17.89 -7.74
N PRO A 260 1.51 -17.71 -7.22
CA PRO A 260 2.58 -18.68 -7.37
C PRO A 260 2.31 -19.91 -6.52
N GLY A 261 2.52 -21.09 -7.07
CA GLY A 261 2.38 -22.36 -6.35
C GLY A 261 0.94 -22.72 -5.98
N SER A 262 0.77 -23.48 -4.90
CA SER A 262 -0.54 -23.88 -4.37
C SER A 262 -1.00 -22.93 -3.26
N TRP A 263 -1.98 -22.11 -3.52
CA TRP A 263 -2.63 -21.21 -2.56
C TRP A 263 -3.92 -21.82 -1.99
#